data_386bb2ce76d52ad9a0f5e99a5c8f957c
#
_entry.id   386bb2ce76d52ad9a0f5e99a5c8f957c
#
_cell.length_a   1.000
_cell.length_b   1.000
_cell.length_c   1.000
_cell.angle_alpha   90.00
_cell.angle_beta   90.00
_cell.angle_gamma   90.00
#
_symmetry.space_group_name_H-M   'P 1'
#
loop_
_entity.id
_entity.type
_entity.pdbx_description
1 polymer ?
#
loop_
_entity_poly.entity_id
_entity_poly.type
_entity_poly.pdbx_seq_one_letter_code
_entity_poly.pdbx_strand_id
1 'polypeptide(L)'
;MKRLITSTLVLLLFCFWTNASIMQLLPKPQISAFSGKYLKADLPIREMFVENIVGAATQDEAYHIIIDKNGVTIEAVTDCGLFWARQTLNQLYVNKHGRTYLPQCEIIDWPAFRIRGFMHDTGRSFIPIDELKNEIALLSRFKINTFHWHLTENQAWRLESKRYPQLNAPENMEREPGKYYTLEEARDLVEFCRKHHVLLIPEIDMPGHSAAFVRTFNFDMQSPEGKRIIKNIIDEVCNTFDVPYLHIGTDEVKFVDHGFVPEIVAYVRSKGKKVISWNPGWHYKQGEIDMTQLWSYRGKAQPGIPAIDCRFHYANHYDNYADLVALFNSSIYNQPTGSDDLAGCILAFWNDRYIDNTYQLLNENNFYPYMLTLAERSWRGGGRGYFDGKTTLLWNDEPEQKMEFSEFEDCMLWHAEHTLNNEPFAYKRQSNVVWRITDAFPNDGDLQRCFPPEQYLKAKGTPETDIASYVYNDSTYGSRTITGNGIYLRHVWGALVPGFYDNPKENHTAYATRWIYSKKECTAHLYLEFQNYSRSESDLPPLQGTWDYKGSRAWINGEKIMPPTWLNTNIERNNELPLRNENCVSRPPINIHLNKGWNKLVLKLPVGRFKDKETRLVKWMFSATVEEEI
;
A
#
# COMPACT_ATOMS: atom_id res chain seq x y z
N MET A 1 -10.06 44.96 -17.24
CA MET A 1 -10.96 44.04 -17.94
C MET A 1 -10.44 43.38 -19.22
N LYS A 2 -9.45 43.94 -19.94
CA LYS A 2 -8.89 43.32 -21.16
C LYS A 2 -7.75 42.30 -20.95
N ARG A 3 -7.15 42.23 -19.75
CA ARG A 3 -6.11 41.22 -19.43
C ARG A 3 -6.65 39.89 -18.88
N LEU A 4 -7.89 39.85 -18.34
CA LEU A 4 -8.50 38.65 -17.82
C LEU A 4 -9.04 37.69 -18.91
N ILE A 5 -9.38 38.24 -20.09
CA ILE A 5 -9.98 37.43 -21.19
C ILE A 5 -8.93 36.67 -21.97
N THR A 6 -7.67 37.12 -21.97
CA THR A 6 -6.57 36.48 -22.70
C THR A 6 -6.01 35.25 -21.98
N SER A 7 -6.06 35.21 -20.64
CA SER A 7 -5.56 34.07 -19.87
C SER A 7 -6.52 32.86 -19.92
N THR A 8 -7.83 33.10 -19.94
CA THR A 8 -8.83 32.03 -19.98
C THR A 8 -8.96 31.34 -21.36
N LEU A 9 -8.59 32.04 -22.43
CA LEU A 9 -8.64 31.46 -23.77
C LEU A 9 -7.38 30.65 -24.14
N VAL A 10 -6.25 30.90 -23.46
CA VAL A 10 -5.00 30.13 -23.64
C VAL A 10 -5.08 28.77 -23.00
N LEU A 11 -5.81 28.62 -21.87
CA LEU A 11 -5.98 27.34 -21.18
C LEU A 11 -6.84 26.30 -21.97
N LEU A 12 -7.72 26.75 -22.85
CA LEU A 12 -8.61 25.85 -23.63
C LEU A 12 -8.01 25.31 -24.93
N LEU A 13 -6.86 25.83 -25.38
CA LEU A 13 -6.22 25.43 -26.64
C LEU A 13 -5.02 24.49 -26.51
N PHE A 14 -4.58 24.15 -25.28
CA PHE A 14 -3.39 23.34 -25.05
C PHE A 14 -3.65 21.86 -24.65
N CYS A 15 -4.89 21.38 -24.73
CA CYS A 15 -5.25 20.00 -24.35
C CYS A 15 -4.78 18.88 -25.31
N PHE A 16 -3.98 19.17 -26.34
CA PHE A 16 -3.60 18.16 -27.36
C PHE A 16 -2.10 18.10 -27.68
N TRP A 17 -1.22 18.15 -26.69
CA TRP A 17 0.19 17.84 -26.94
C TRP A 17 0.70 16.77 -25.97
N THR A 18 0.90 15.59 -26.50
CA THR A 18 1.48 14.42 -25.82
C THR A 18 3.02 14.54 -25.78
N ASN A 19 3.65 14.27 -24.79
CA ASN A 19 4.10 13.68 -23.84
C ASN A 19 5.26 12.95 -23.28
N ALA A 20 6.44 12.99 -23.66
CA ALA A 20 7.55 12.24 -23.08
C ALA A 20 8.00 12.75 -21.68
N SER A 21 7.64 13.96 -21.28
CA SER A 21 8.12 14.56 -20.02
C SER A 21 7.17 14.40 -18.83
N ILE A 22 5.91 14.02 -19.08
CA ILE A 22 4.92 13.74 -18.02
C ILE A 22 5.20 12.39 -17.35
N MET A 23 5.85 11.47 -18.04
CA MET A 23 6.10 10.09 -17.61
C MET A 23 6.95 9.94 -16.33
N GLN A 24 7.55 11.02 -15.81
CA GLN A 24 8.42 10.97 -14.63
C GLN A 24 7.83 11.66 -13.40
N LEU A 25 6.71 12.39 -13.53
CA LEU A 25 6.11 13.10 -12.40
C LEU A 25 5.19 12.21 -11.59
N LEU A 26 5.60 11.93 -10.38
CA LEU A 26 4.83 11.19 -9.39
C LEU A 26 4.90 11.92 -8.04
N PRO A 27 3.77 12.35 -7.48
CA PRO A 27 2.42 12.32 -8.05
C PRO A 27 2.27 13.21 -9.29
N LYS A 28 1.39 12.81 -10.22
CA LYS A 28 1.05 13.61 -11.40
C LYS A 28 0.40 14.94 -10.95
N PRO A 29 0.87 16.09 -11.43
CA PRO A 29 0.31 17.39 -11.05
C PRO A 29 -1.17 17.55 -11.42
N GLN A 30 -1.88 18.40 -10.69
CA GLN A 30 -3.28 18.72 -10.96
C GLN A 30 -3.47 19.37 -12.34
N ILE A 31 -2.63 20.36 -12.65
CA ILE A 31 -2.64 21.05 -13.93
C ILE A 31 -1.21 21.14 -14.44
N SER A 32 -0.98 20.73 -15.68
CA SER A 32 0.33 20.86 -16.32
C SER A 32 0.21 21.06 -17.84
N ALA A 33 1.08 21.88 -18.39
CA ALA A 33 1.18 22.14 -19.83
C ALA A 33 2.66 22.07 -20.25
N PHE A 34 2.98 21.16 -21.18
CA PHE A 34 4.32 20.97 -21.72
C PHE A 34 4.38 21.37 -23.18
N SER A 35 5.40 22.16 -23.56
CA SER A 35 5.57 22.59 -24.95
C SER A 35 6.27 21.58 -25.86
N GLY A 36 6.77 20.46 -25.30
CA GLY A 36 7.63 19.49 -26.01
C GLY A 36 9.08 19.95 -26.23
N LYS A 37 9.45 21.17 -25.83
CA LYS A 37 10.82 21.69 -25.94
C LYS A 37 11.59 21.44 -24.66
N TYR A 38 12.91 21.25 -24.81
CA TYR A 38 13.84 21.09 -23.69
C TYR A 38 14.84 22.26 -23.70
N LEU A 39 15.11 22.81 -22.54
CA LEU A 39 16.05 23.87 -22.25
C LEU A 39 17.23 23.29 -21.48
N LYS A 40 18.42 23.86 -21.58
CA LYS A 40 19.54 23.49 -20.72
C LYS A 40 19.20 23.78 -19.26
N ALA A 41 19.65 22.95 -18.34
CA ALA A 41 19.30 23.07 -16.92
C ALA A 41 20.08 24.15 -16.14
N ASP A 42 20.96 24.92 -16.83
CA ASP A 42 21.71 26.02 -16.26
C ASP A 42 20.91 27.36 -16.19
N LEU A 43 19.61 27.24 -16.09
CA LEU A 43 18.67 28.36 -15.98
C LEU A 43 18.68 28.98 -14.57
N PRO A 44 18.51 30.32 -14.46
CA PRO A 44 18.31 30.95 -13.17
C PRO A 44 17.00 30.49 -12.53
N ILE A 45 17.03 30.16 -11.25
CA ILE A 45 15.84 29.79 -10.46
C ILE A 45 15.45 30.97 -9.58
N ARG A 46 14.17 31.37 -9.65
CA ARG A 46 13.57 32.40 -8.80
C ARG A 46 12.43 31.80 -8.01
N GLU A 47 12.46 31.97 -6.71
CA GLU A 47 11.43 31.53 -5.79
C GLU A 47 10.80 32.75 -5.11
N MET A 48 9.48 32.75 -4.99
CA MET A 48 8.76 33.85 -4.37
C MET A 48 7.50 33.38 -3.66
N PHE A 49 7.16 34.10 -2.57
CA PHE A 49 5.89 33.92 -1.92
C PHE A 49 4.84 34.85 -2.52
N VAL A 50 3.63 34.31 -2.71
CA VAL A 50 2.47 35.01 -3.24
C VAL A 50 1.29 34.86 -2.28
N GLU A 51 0.29 35.73 -2.40
CA GLU A 51 -0.90 35.66 -1.54
C GLU A 51 -1.76 34.44 -1.87
N ASN A 52 -1.82 34.03 -3.14
CA ASN A 52 -2.59 32.86 -3.58
C ASN A 52 -2.07 32.33 -4.90
N ILE A 53 -2.24 31.04 -5.14
CA ILE A 53 -2.02 30.37 -6.43
C ILE A 53 -3.34 30.31 -7.18
N VAL A 54 -3.43 31.06 -8.28
CA VAL A 54 -4.63 31.12 -9.13
C VAL A 54 -4.87 29.75 -9.78
N GLY A 55 -6.07 29.20 -9.59
CA GLY A 55 -6.47 27.90 -10.12
C GLY A 55 -6.30 26.74 -9.14
N ALA A 56 -5.60 26.93 -8.02
CA ALA A 56 -5.48 25.92 -6.99
C ALA A 56 -6.75 25.89 -6.10
N ALA A 57 -7.25 24.68 -5.82
CA ALA A 57 -8.42 24.48 -4.97
C ALA A 57 -8.10 24.67 -3.47
N THR A 58 -6.87 24.34 -3.06
CA THR A 58 -6.35 24.60 -1.71
C THR A 58 -5.07 25.42 -1.81
N GLN A 59 -4.74 26.20 -0.78
CA GLN A 59 -3.64 27.18 -0.88
C GLN A 59 -2.40 26.80 -0.07
N ASP A 60 -2.57 26.19 1.11
CA ASP A 60 -1.48 25.98 2.07
C ASP A 60 -0.27 25.21 1.50
N GLU A 61 -0.53 24.24 0.63
CA GLU A 61 0.51 23.40 0.01
C GLU A 61 0.60 23.66 -1.51
N ALA A 62 -0.12 24.67 -2.04
CA ALA A 62 -0.16 24.97 -3.46
C ALA A 62 1.11 25.65 -3.96
N TYR A 63 1.42 25.41 -5.23
CA TYR A 63 2.54 26.05 -5.93
C TYR A 63 2.28 26.17 -7.42
N HIS A 64 3.05 27.08 -8.05
CA HIS A 64 3.07 27.31 -9.48
C HIS A 64 4.52 27.29 -9.96
N ILE A 65 4.82 26.50 -10.99
CA ILE A 65 6.13 26.44 -11.64
C ILE A 65 6.00 26.87 -13.09
N ILE A 66 6.84 27.79 -13.50
CA ILE A 66 7.00 28.20 -14.91
C ILE A 66 8.45 27.95 -15.31
N ILE A 67 8.67 27.16 -16.37
CA ILE A 67 9.98 26.91 -16.96
C ILE A 67 9.95 27.41 -18.40
N ASP A 68 10.68 28.49 -18.66
CA ASP A 68 10.81 29.09 -20.00
C ASP A 68 12.26 29.50 -20.31
N LYS A 69 12.49 30.14 -21.45
CA LYS A 69 13.81 30.62 -21.88
C LYS A 69 14.45 31.65 -20.93
N ASN A 70 13.67 32.28 -20.03
CA ASN A 70 14.14 33.30 -19.10
C ASN A 70 14.56 32.71 -17.76
N GLY A 71 14.14 31.45 -17.45
CA GLY A 71 14.47 30.78 -16.20
C GLY A 71 13.38 29.87 -15.70
N VAL A 72 13.56 29.42 -14.45
CA VAL A 72 12.58 28.71 -13.63
C VAL A 72 12.01 29.70 -12.63
N THR A 73 10.70 29.88 -12.64
CA THR A 73 9.97 30.65 -11.60
C THR A 73 9.13 29.71 -10.79
N ILE A 74 9.25 29.79 -9.46
CA ILE A 74 8.44 29.04 -8.51
C ILE A 74 7.70 30.05 -7.62
N GLU A 75 6.39 29.93 -7.60
CA GLU A 75 5.50 30.71 -6.72
C GLU A 75 4.83 29.73 -5.74
N ALA A 76 4.76 30.07 -4.47
CA ALA A 76 4.07 29.31 -3.42
C ALA A 76 3.46 30.24 -2.39
N VAL A 77 2.44 29.78 -1.65
CA VAL A 77 1.84 30.54 -0.56
C VAL A 77 2.62 30.35 0.73
N THR A 78 3.19 29.17 0.92
CA THR A 78 3.90 28.77 2.16
C THR A 78 5.22 28.10 1.87
N ASP A 79 6.08 27.97 2.89
CA ASP A 79 7.31 27.16 2.82
C ASP A 79 7.02 25.69 2.42
N CYS A 80 5.87 25.16 2.83
CA CYS A 80 5.45 23.81 2.49
C CYS A 80 5.18 23.68 0.98
N GLY A 81 4.42 24.62 0.40
CA GLY A 81 4.19 24.68 -1.05
C GLY A 81 5.48 24.81 -1.83
N LEU A 82 6.42 25.65 -1.35
CA LEU A 82 7.75 25.80 -1.96
C LEU A 82 8.57 24.50 -1.90
N PHE A 83 8.50 23.76 -0.77
CA PHE A 83 9.16 22.47 -0.65
C PHE A 83 8.63 21.45 -1.67
N TRP A 84 7.30 21.36 -1.84
CA TRP A 84 6.70 20.45 -2.83
C TRP A 84 7.01 20.87 -4.27
N ALA A 85 7.06 22.16 -4.54
CA ALA A 85 7.48 22.67 -5.85
C ALA A 85 8.91 22.21 -6.19
N ARG A 86 9.84 22.29 -5.24
CA ARG A 86 11.22 21.80 -5.40
C ARG A 86 11.27 20.29 -5.66
N GLN A 87 10.41 19.48 -4.99
CA GLN A 87 10.33 18.04 -5.28
C GLN A 87 9.87 17.79 -6.73
N THR A 88 8.88 18.54 -7.20
CA THR A 88 8.42 18.46 -8.59
C THR A 88 9.51 18.91 -9.57
N LEU A 89 10.19 20.02 -9.31
CA LEU A 89 11.29 20.48 -10.14
C LEU A 89 12.42 19.44 -10.22
N ASN A 90 12.75 18.79 -9.10
CA ASN A 90 13.77 17.73 -9.06
C ASN A 90 13.44 16.54 -9.96
N GLN A 91 12.17 16.20 -10.11
CA GLN A 91 11.73 15.14 -11.02
C GLN A 91 11.73 15.58 -12.51
N LEU A 92 11.77 16.88 -12.80
CA LEU A 92 11.78 17.41 -14.18
C LEU A 92 13.16 17.41 -14.82
N TYR A 93 14.24 17.22 -14.06
CA TYR A 93 15.59 17.16 -14.63
C TYR A 93 15.79 15.89 -15.46
N VAL A 94 16.18 16.05 -16.70
CA VAL A 94 16.41 14.96 -17.67
C VAL A 94 17.85 14.96 -18.15
N ASN A 95 18.56 13.86 -17.97
CA ASN A 95 19.90 13.66 -18.50
C ASN A 95 19.85 13.05 -19.90
N LYS A 96 20.40 13.78 -20.89
CA LYS A 96 20.52 13.32 -22.27
C LYS A 96 21.95 13.53 -22.75
N HIS A 97 22.64 12.48 -23.18
CA HIS A 97 24.02 12.53 -23.70
C HIS A 97 25.00 13.29 -22.78
N GLY A 98 24.93 13.05 -21.48
CA GLY A 98 25.82 13.69 -20.50
C GLY A 98 25.52 15.16 -20.20
N ARG A 99 24.38 15.68 -20.62
CA ARG A 99 23.89 17.03 -20.31
C ARG A 99 22.52 16.95 -19.66
N THR A 100 22.28 17.87 -18.72
CA THR A 100 20.99 17.98 -18.01
C THR A 100 20.12 19.05 -18.71
N TYR A 101 18.84 18.72 -18.84
CA TYR A 101 17.81 19.54 -19.43
C TYR A 101 16.57 19.62 -18.53
N LEU A 102 15.79 20.69 -18.73
CA LEU A 102 14.46 20.88 -18.17
C LEU A 102 13.44 21.02 -19.31
N PRO A 103 12.24 20.43 -19.20
CA PRO A 103 11.17 20.67 -20.17
C PRO A 103 10.64 22.10 -20.01
N GLN A 104 10.35 22.77 -21.11
CA GLN A 104 9.61 24.03 -21.09
C GLN A 104 8.14 23.71 -20.74
N CYS A 105 7.65 24.17 -19.58
CA CYS A 105 6.33 23.83 -19.07
C CYS A 105 5.78 24.89 -18.11
N GLU A 106 4.50 24.75 -17.81
CA GLU A 106 3.78 25.43 -16.74
C GLU A 106 3.04 24.38 -15.91
N ILE A 107 3.17 24.44 -14.57
CA ILE A 107 2.55 23.52 -13.62
C ILE A 107 1.89 24.31 -12.50
N ILE A 108 0.60 24.06 -12.27
CA ILE A 108 -0.13 24.55 -11.10
C ILE A 108 -0.61 23.32 -10.32
N ASP A 109 -0.24 23.23 -9.04
CA ASP A 109 -0.42 21.98 -8.32
C ASP A 109 -0.76 22.22 -6.84
N TRP A 110 -1.53 21.29 -6.26
CA TRP A 110 -1.98 21.28 -4.87
C TRP A 110 -2.47 19.90 -4.49
N PRO A 111 -2.43 19.49 -3.19
CA PRO A 111 -2.94 18.21 -2.75
C PRO A 111 -4.47 18.16 -2.68
N ALA A 112 -5.05 17.01 -3.01
CA ALA A 112 -6.45 16.74 -2.77
C ALA A 112 -6.77 16.45 -1.29
N PHE A 113 -5.80 15.91 -0.54
CA PHE A 113 -5.95 15.58 0.88
C PHE A 113 -4.80 16.16 1.71
N ARG A 114 -5.13 16.72 2.90
CA ARG A 114 -4.14 17.37 3.78
C ARG A 114 -3.24 16.38 4.54
N ILE A 115 -3.72 15.15 4.82
CA ILE A 115 -2.91 14.07 5.41
C ILE A 115 -2.69 12.99 4.35
N ARG A 116 -1.41 12.69 4.12
CA ARG A 116 -0.93 11.71 3.14
C ARG A 116 0.24 10.99 3.79
N GLY A 117 -0.03 9.81 4.36
CA GLY A 117 0.95 9.26 5.27
C GLY A 117 1.15 7.75 5.19
N PHE A 118 2.15 7.31 5.93
CA PHE A 118 2.38 5.92 6.23
C PHE A 118 2.51 5.71 7.74
N MET A 119 2.21 4.50 8.18
CA MET A 119 2.41 4.06 9.56
C MET A 119 3.35 2.86 9.56
N HIS A 120 4.32 2.87 10.46
CA HIS A 120 5.16 1.71 10.72
C HIS A 120 4.92 1.16 12.13
N ASP A 121 4.67 -0.15 12.19
CA ASP A 121 4.56 -0.93 13.41
C ASP A 121 5.97 -1.31 13.91
N THR A 122 6.59 -0.39 14.64
CA THR A 122 7.88 -0.63 15.27
C THR A 122 7.75 -1.34 16.61
N GLY A 123 6.55 -1.40 17.16
CA GLY A 123 6.22 -2.15 18.37
C GLY A 123 6.45 -3.64 18.19
N ARG A 124 5.95 -4.25 17.09
CA ARG A 124 6.16 -5.66 16.78
C ARG A 124 7.54 -5.96 16.20
N SER A 125 8.06 -5.12 15.30
CA SER A 125 9.40 -5.31 14.70
C SER A 125 10.19 -4.01 14.72
N PHE A 126 11.38 -4.03 15.34
CA PHE A 126 12.22 -2.85 15.45
C PHE A 126 12.80 -2.46 14.08
N ILE A 127 12.64 -1.20 13.72
CA ILE A 127 13.24 -0.59 12.53
C ILE A 127 14.30 0.41 12.99
N PRO A 128 15.55 0.30 12.52
CA PRO A 128 16.62 1.25 12.90
C PRO A 128 16.23 2.70 12.55
N ILE A 129 16.63 3.64 13.40
CA ILE A 129 16.28 5.06 13.23
C ILE A 129 16.75 5.64 11.89
N ASP A 130 17.90 5.19 11.39
CA ASP A 130 18.44 5.63 10.10
C ASP A 130 17.59 5.13 8.92
N GLU A 131 16.99 3.94 9.06
CA GLU A 131 16.06 3.42 8.07
C GLU A 131 14.76 4.23 8.05
N LEU A 132 14.19 4.56 9.22
CA LEU A 132 13.04 5.45 9.31
C LEU A 132 13.31 6.81 8.67
N LYS A 133 14.51 7.37 8.89
CA LYS A 133 14.93 8.63 8.24
C LYS A 133 15.04 8.49 6.72
N ASN A 134 15.60 7.38 6.25
CA ASN A 134 15.67 7.09 4.82
C ASN A 134 14.28 7.01 4.17
N GLU A 135 13.36 6.26 4.77
CA GLU A 135 11.96 6.15 4.32
C GLU A 135 11.29 7.53 4.27
N ILE A 136 11.39 8.32 5.34
CA ILE A 136 10.82 9.67 5.42
C ILE A 136 11.40 10.58 4.33
N ALA A 137 12.73 10.58 4.16
CA ALA A 137 13.39 11.39 3.15
C ALA A 137 13.00 11.00 1.71
N LEU A 138 12.94 9.70 1.43
CA LEU A 138 12.52 9.20 0.12
C LEU A 138 11.05 9.53 -0.17
N LEU A 139 10.16 9.25 0.78
CA LEU A 139 8.73 9.44 0.59
C LEU A 139 8.32 10.92 0.53
N SER A 140 9.04 11.81 1.22
CA SER A 140 8.82 13.26 1.09
C SER A 140 9.06 13.77 -0.34
N ARG A 141 9.93 13.11 -1.13
CA ARG A 141 10.11 13.43 -2.55
C ARG A 141 8.85 13.18 -3.38
N PHE A 142 7.99 12.29 -2.90
CA PHE A 142 6.69 11.95 -3.50
C PHE A 142 5.53 12.62 -2.77
N LYS A 143 5.80 13.69 -2.02
CA LYS A 143 4.80 14.54 -1.34
C LYS A 143 4.00 13.83 -0.25
N ILE A 144 4.52 12.76 0.31
CA ILE A 144 4.05 12.17 1.56
C ILE A 144 4.44 13.10 2.70
N ASN A 145 3.47 13.48 3.53
CA ASN A 145 3.64 14.52 4.55
C ASN A 145 3.34 14.06 5.99
N THR A 146 3.12 12.77 6.20
CA THR A 146 2.76 12.27 7.54
C THR A 146 3.42 10.91 7.80
N PHE A 147 4.08 10.80 8.96
CA PHE A 147 4.60 9.54 9.50
C PHE A 147 3.92 9.24 10.83
N HIS A 148 3.15 8.16 10.89
CA HIS A 148 2.54 7.64 12.11
C HIS A 148 3.44 6.55 12.69
N TRP A 149 3.99 6.80 13.87
CA TRP A 149 4.98 5.95 14.52
C TRP A 149 4.34 5.12 15.63
N HIS A 150 4.01 3.87 15.35
CA HIS A 150 3.43 2.93 16.31
C HIS A 150 4.53 2.31 17.18
N LEU A 151 4.70 2.85 18.40
CA LEU A 151 5.87 2.63 19.28
C LEU A 151 5.69 1.51 20.29
N THR A 152 4.46 1.09 20.57
CA THR A 152 4.16 0.15 21.66
C THR A 152 3.17 -0.91 21.23
N GLU A 153 3.46 -2.16 21.62
CA GLU A 153 2.68 -3.32 21.28
C GLU A 153 2.78 -4.45 22.32
N ASN A 154 2.06 -5.53 22.09
CA ASN A 154 2.18 -6.73 22.91
C ASN A 154 3.60 -7.28 22.96
N GLN A 155 4.33 -7.21 21.84
CA GLN A 155 5.67 -7.75 21.71
C GLN A 155 6.72 -6.92 22.41
N ALA A 156 6.65 -5.58 22.35
CA ALA A 156 7.62 -4.72 22.98
C ALA A 156 7.14 -3.28 23.21
N TRP A 157 7.80 -2.62 24.12
CA TRP A 157 7.74 -1.18 24.34
C TRP A 157 9.00 -0.54 23.75
N ARG A 158 8.89 0.17 22.64
CA ARG A 158 10.04 0.63 21.85
C ARG A 158 10.52 2.06 22.15
N LEU A 159 9.84 2.83 22.99
CA LEU A 159 10.30 4.16 23.39
C LEU A 159 10.97 4.10 24.76
N GLU A 160 12.15 4.72 24.90
CA GLU A 160 12.81 4.87 26.18
C GLU A 160 11.91 5.54 27.22
N SER A 161 11.85 5.00 28.45
CA SER A 161 11.28 5.70 29.59
C SER A 161 12.33 5.87 30.67
N LYS A 162 12.61 7.12 31.03
CA LYS A 162 13.53 7.43 32.14
C LYS A 162 12.89 7.17 33.51
N ARG A 163 11.55 7.32 33.59
CA ARG A 163 10.81 7.08 34.84
C ARG A 163 10.58 5.59 35.08
N TYR A 164 10.45 4.82 34.02
CA TYR A 164 10.15 3.38 34.07
C TYR A 164 11.07 2.58 33.16
N PRO A 165 12.41 2.56 33.42
CA PRO A 165 13.39 1.91 32.55
C PRO A 165 13.14 0.40 32.38
N GLN A 166 12.41 -0.23 33.29
CA GLN A 166 12.00 -1.64 33.19
C GLN A 166 11.08 -1.92 31.99
N LEU A 167 10.41 -0.91 31.42
CA LEU A 167 9.65 -1.08 30.15
C LEU A 167 10.56 -1.46 28.98
N ASN A 168 11.82 -1.02 29.02
CA ASN A 168 12.82 -1.26 27.99
C ASN A 168 13.75 -2.45 28.32
N ALA A 169 13.50 -3.13 29.46
CA ALA A 169 14.30 -4.28 29.86
C ALA A 169 14.09 -5.46 28.87
N PRO A 170 15.17 -6.15 28.44
CA PRO A 170 15.08 -7.24 27.45
C PRO A 170 14.09 -8.34 27.83
N GLU A 171 13.96 -8.67 29.10
CA GLU A 171 13.03 -9.70 29.63
C GLU A 171 11.57 -9.35 29.47
N ASN A 172 11.23 -8.08 29.22
CA ASN A 172 9.87 -7.61 28.99
C ASN A 172 9.53 -7.46 27.48
N MET A 173 10.45 -7.85 26.60
CA MET A 173 10.27 -7.83 25.14
C MET A 173 10.25 -9.25 24.59
N GLU A 174 9.19 -9.62 23.87
CA GLU A 174 9.06 -10.92 23.19
C GLU A 174 9.83 -10.99 21.88
N ARG A 175 9.94 -9.85 21.18
CA ARG A 175 10.68 -9.75 19.92
C ARG A 175 11.80 -8.76 20.07
N GLU A 176 12.98 -9.08 19.52
CA GLU A 176 14.16 -8.24 19.47
C GLU A 176 14.49 -7.59 20.83
N PRO A 177 14.79 -8.43 21.86
CA PRO A 177 15.02 -7.95 23.22
C PRO A 177 16.09 -6.87 23.30
N GLY A 178 15.81 -5.80 24.04
CA GLY A 178 16.74 -4.69 24.28
C GLY A 178 16.84 -3.67 23.13
N LYS A 179 16.08 -3.84 22.03
CA LYS A 179 16.01 -2.83 20.97
C LYS A 179 14.89 -1.85 21.24
N TYR A 180 15.21 -0.59 21.39
CA TYR A 180 14.26 0.52 21.58
C TYR A 180 14.90 1.83 21.10
N TYR A 181 14.09 2.86 20.95
CA TYR A 181 14.53 4.22 20.58
C TYR A 181 14.77 5.04 21.84
N THR A 182 15.90 5.73 21.91
CA THR A 182 16.18 6.69 22.97
C THR A 182 15.33 7.95 22.80
N LEU A 183 15.12 8.70 23.87
CA LEU A 183 14.42 9.99 23.80
C LEU A 183 15.19 11.01 22.95
N GLU A 184 16.51 10.87 22.82
CA GLU A 184 17.34 11.70 21.96
C GLU A 184 17.08 11.39 20.48
N GLU A 185 17.11 10.11 20.10
CA GLU A 185 16.75 9.65 18.73
C GLU A 185 15.33 10.08 18.34
N ALA A 186 14.38 10.01 19.28
CA ALA A 186 13.01 10.45 19.04
C ALA A 186 12.93 11.96 18.75
N ARG A 187 13.64 12.81 19.50
CA ARG A 187 13.72 14.26 19.23
C ARG A 187 14.40 14.56 17.91
N ASP A 188 15.49 13.87 17.61
CA ASP A 188 16.21 14.04 16.35
C ASP A 188 15.31 13.63 15.14
N LEU A 189 14.51 12.58 15.27
CA LEU A 189 13.54 12.19 14.24
C LEU A 189 12.44 13.25 14.04
N VAL A 190 11.97 13.91 15.12
CA VAL A 190 11.01 15.02 14.99
C VAL A 190 11.60 16.17 14.18
N GLU A 191 12.86 16.56 14.47
CA GLU A 191 13.54 17.61 13.71
C GLU A 191 13.80 17.20 12.27
N PHE A 192 14.14 15.92 12.05
CA PHE A 192 14.31 15.37 10.71
C PHE A 192 13.00 15.44 9.90
N CYS A 193 11.89 15.01 10.49
CA CYS A 193 10.55 15.10 9.87
C CYS A 193 10.20 16.56 9.52
N ARG A 194 10.46 17.50 10.46
CA ARG A 194 10.17 18.93 10.25
C ARG A 194 10.92 19.50 9.03
N LYS A 195 12.20 19.13 8.86
CA LYS A 195 13.02 19.54 7.70
C LYS A 195 12.50 18.98 6.36
N HIS A 196 11.77 17.88 6.40
CA HIS A 196 11.18 17.24 5.23
C HIS A 196 9.69 17.55 5.05
N HIS A 197 9.15 18.51 5.82
CA HIS A 197 7.72 18.85 5.85
C HIS A 197 6.81 17.64 6.11
N VAL A 198 7.26 16.72 6.95
CA VAL A 198 6.53 15.53 7.39
C VAL A 198 6.05 15.71 8.82
N LEU A 199 4.74 15.57 9.04
CA LEU A 199 4.13 15.54 10.37
C LEU A 199 4.41 14.17 11.00
N LEU A 200 5.12 14.14 12.13
CA LEU A 200 5.27 12.94 12.93
C LEU A 200 4.11 12.83 13.92
N ILE A 201 3.44 11.68 13.95
CA ILE A 201 2.38 11.32 14.90
C ILE A 201 2.89 10.14 15.74
N PRO A 202 3.38 10.36 16.97
CA PRO A 202 3.75 9.26 17.84
C PRO A 202 2.50 8.58 18.40
N GLU A 203 2.55 7.25 18.53
CA GLU A 203 1.50 6.46 19.15
C GLU A 203 2.02 5.70 20.38
N ILE A 204 1.29 5.83 21.46
CA ILE A 204 1.37 4.95 22.63
C ILE A 204 0.00 4.30 22.76
N ASP A 205 -0.11 3.06 22.33
CA ASP A 205 -1.39 2.36 22.32
C ASP A 205 -1.84 2.01 23.74
N MET A 206 -3.09 2.34 24.05
CA MET A 206 -3.68 2.17 25.36
C MET A 206 -5.21 2.12 25.31
N PRO A 207 -5.87 1.30 26.14
CA PRO A 207 -5.26 0.30 27.03
C PRO A 207 -5.09 -1.07 26.37
N GLY A 208 -5.41 -1.20 25.06
CA GLY A 208 -5.16 -2.38 24.24
C GLY A 208 -3.70 -2.57 23.88
N HIS A 209 -3.36 -3.65 23.19
CA HIS A 209 -2.02 -3.95 22.68
C HIS A 209 -0.89 -3.70 23.72
N SER A 210 -1.15 -4.05 24.97
CA SER A 210 -0.38 -3.60 26.13
C SER A 210 0.28 -4.73 26.92
N ALA A 211 0.44 -5.94 26.34
CA ALA A 211 1.03 -7.06 27.06
C ALA A 211 2.45 -6.78 27.54
N ALA A 212 3.25 -5.99 26.83
CA ALA A 212 4.57 -5.53 27.30
C ALA A 212 4.47 -4.70 28.58
N PHE A 213 3.49 -3.81 28.69
CA PHE A 213 3.21 -3.08 29.92
C PHE A 213 2.78 -4.02 31.06
N VAL A 214 1.87 -4.97 30.79
CA VAL A 214 1.39 -5.92 31.78
C VAL A 214 2.53 -6.83 32.28
N ARG A 215 3.43 -7.31 31.40
CA ARG A 215 4.62 -8.08 31.80
C ARG A 215 5.52 -7.27 32.73
N THR A 216 5.66 -5.97 32.47
CA THR A 216 6.50 -5.09 33.26
C THR A 216 5.96 -4.81 34.66
N PHE A 217 4.64 -4.61 34.78
CA PHE A 217 4.04 -4.09 36.02
C PHE A 217 3.10 -5.07 36.74
N ASN A 218 2.71 -6.17 36.10
CA ASN A 218 1.75 -7.18 36.58
C ASN A 218 0.32 -6.65 36.83
N PHE A 219 -0.07 -5.56 36.16
CA PHE A 219 -1.44 -5.04 36.16
C PHE A 219 -1.78 -4.30 34.89
N ASP A 220 -3.10 -4.15 34.63
CA ASP A 220 -3.65 -3.49 33.45
C ASP A 220 -3.52 -1.97 33.52
N MET A 221 -3.40 -1.32 32.37
CA MET A 221 -3.36 0.15 32.26
C MET A 221 -4.61 0.84 32.82
N GLN A 222 -5.76 0.19 32.81
CA GLN A 222 -7.02 0.71 33.32
C GLN A 222 -7.12 0.67 34.86
N SER A 223 -6.21 -0.02 35.55
CA SER A 223 -6.12 0.00 37.00
C SER A 223 -5.73 1.40 37.52
N PRO A 224 -6.00 1.75 38.81
CA PRO A 224 -5.56 3.04 39.36
C PRO A 224 -4.05 3.29 39.23
N GLU A 225 -3.24 2.26 39.50
CA GLU A 225 -1.78 2.30 39.34
C GLU A 225 -1.39 2.43 37.86
N GLY A 226 -2.04 1.67 36.99
CA GLY A 226 -1.84 1.73 35.55
C GLY A 226 -2.07 3.13 35.00
N LYS A 227 -3.20 3.74 35.33
CA LYS A 227 -3.51 5.12 34.95
C LYS A 227 -2.48 6.12 35.44
N ARG A 228 -1.99 5.96 36.68
CA ARG A 228 -0.94 6.82 37.24
C ARG A 228 0.37 6.70 36.44
N ILE A 229 0.77 5.47 36.09
CA ILE A 229 1.98 5.22 35.31
C ILE A 229 1.82 5.78 33.90
N ILE A 230 0.70 5.51 33.22
CA ILE A 230 0.42 6.02 31.87
C ILE A 230 0.46 7.54 31.83
N LYS A 231 -0.09 8.25 32.81
CA LYS A 231 0.01 9.71 32.88
C LYS A 231 1.46 10.19 32.99
N ASN A 232 2.28 9.51 33.79
CA ASN A 232 3.70 9.83 33.88
C ASN A 232 4.45 9.57 32.56
N ILE A 233 4.07 8.53 31.82
CA ILE A 233 4.60 8.24 30.48
C ILE A 233 4.15 9.31 29.48
N ILE A 234 2.88 9.72 29.52
CA ILE A 234 2.35 10.82 28.69
C ILE A 234 3.14 12.11 28.95
N ASP A 235 3.54 12.39 30.20
CA ASP A 235 4.43 13.53 30.51
C ASP A 235 5.78 13.41 29.79
N GLU A 236 6.42 12.24 29.83
CA GLU A 236 7.69 12.01 29.13
C GLU A 236 7.53 12.15 27.61
N VAL A 237 6.49 11.55 27.06
CA VAL A 237 6.17 11.59 25.61
C VAL A 237 5.91 13.03 25.16
N CYS A 238 5.01 13.74 25.82
CA CYS A 238 4.68 15.12 25.47
C CYS A 238 5.86 16.09 25.58
N ASN A 239 6.78 15.84 26.52
CA ASN A 239 8.02 16.62 26.68
C ASN A 239 9.10 16.23 25.65
N THR A 240 9.03 15.04 25.08
CA THR A 240 10.00 14.53 24.10
C THR A 240 9.60 14.94 22.69
N PHE A 241 8.33 14.76 22.32
CA PHE A 241 7.84 15.03 20.99
C PHE A 241 7.25 16.44 20.88
N ASP A 242 7.99 17.35 20.26
CA ASP A 242 7.48 18.68 19.91
C ASP A 242 6.64 18.61 18.62
N VAL A 243 5.49 17.94 18.73
CA VAL A 243 4.50 17.73 17.65
C VAL A 243 3.09 18.05 18.15
N PRO A 244 2.14 18.38 17.28
CA PRO A 244 0.80 18.78 17.69
C PRO A 244 -0.10 17.65 18.18
N TYR A 245 0.20 16.39 17.82
CA TYR A 245 -0.68 15.26 18.09
C TYR A 245 0.00 14.17 18.91
N LEU A 246 -0.79 13.47 19.73
CA LEU A 246 -0.46 12.15 20.30
C LEU A 246 -1.59 11.18 19.91
N HIS A 247 -1.23 10.04 19.33
CA HIS A 247 -2.16 8.94 19.08
C HIS A 247 -2.18 8.01 20.30
N ILE A 248 -3.38 7.68 20.80
CA ILE A 248 -3.56 6.89 22.03
C ILE A 248 -4.12 5.48 21.80
N GLY A 249 -4.14 5.01 20.55
CA GLY A 249 -4.66 3.69 20.21
C GLY A 249 -6.16 3.57 20.43
N THR A 250 -6.57 2.68 21.35
CA THR A 250 -7.94 2.37 21.82
C THR A 250 -8.70 1.29 21.05
N ASP A 251 -8.06 0.60 20.14
CA ASP A 251 -8.67 -0.51 19.39
C ASP A 251 -8.51 -1.87 20.10
N GLU A 252 -9.25 -2.84 19.62
CA GLU A 252 -9.20 -4.28 19.99
C GLU A 252 -9.19 -4.61 21.49
N VAL A 253 -9.77 -3.76 22.32
CA VAL A 253 -9.76 -3.90 23.78
C VAL A 253 -11.16 -3.85 24.40
N LYS A 254 -11.31 -4.52 25.53
CA LYS A 254 -12.48 -4.39 26.40
C LYS A 254 -12.23 -3.29 27.43
N PHE A 255 -13.05 -2.26 27.39
CA PHE A 255 -13.03 -1.19 28.39
C PHE A 255 -13.75 -1.66 29.66
N VAL A 256 -12.97 -1.87 30.73
CA VAL A 256 -13.50 -2.22 32.07
C VAL A 256 -13.66 -0.97 32.94
N ASP A 257 -12.86 0.06 32.69
CA ASP A 257 -13.00 1.39 33.25
C ASP A 257 -13.49 2.36 32.15
N HIS A 258 -14.78 2.69 32.19
CA HIS A 258 -15.37 3.66 31.23
C HIS A 258 -14.89 5.11 31.41
N GLY A 259 -14.20 5.41 32.52
CA GLY A 259 -13.54 6.70 32.75
C GLY A 259 -12.17 6.80 32.12
N PHE A 260 -11.54 5.68 31.74
CA PHE A 260 -10.15 5.65 31.28
C PHE A 260 -9.91 6.56 30.08
N VAL A 261 -10.61 6.36 28.96
CA VAL A 261 -10.37 7.12 27.71
C VAL A 261 -10.66 8.60 27.89
N PRO A 262 -11.82 9.04 28.44
CA PRO A 262 -12.07 10.46 28.71
C PRO A 262 -11.01 11.12 29.60
N GLU A 263 -10.53 10.42 30.61
CA GLU A 263 -9.50 10.90 31.54
C GLU A 263 -8.14 11.08 30.82
N ILE A 264 -7.76 10.12 29.97
CA ILE A 264 -6.52 10.18 29.20
C ILE A 264 -6.57 11.29 28.14
N VAL A 265 -7.67 11.41 27.40
CA VAL A 265 -7.85 12.49 26.41
C VAL A 265 -7.73 13.87 27.08
N ALA A 266 -8.42 14.07 28.21
CA ALA A 266 -8.32 15.32 28.95
C ALA A 266 -6.89 15.59 29.46
N TYR A 267 -6.19 14.54 29.89
CA TYR A 267 -4.82 14.66 30.36
C TYR A 267 -3.85 15.04 29.24
N VAL A 268 -3.92 14.39 28.09
CA VAL A 268 -3.08 14.74 26.91
C VAL A 268 -3.36 16.17 26.46
N ARG A 269 -4.64 16.59 26.41
CA ARG A 269 -5.02 17.97 26.07
C ARG A 269 -4.46 18.97 27.08
N SER A 270 -4.39 18.61 28.37
CA SER A 270 -3.77 19.47 29.41
C SER A 270 -2.28 19.70 29.17
N LYS A 271 -1.62 18.86 28.37
CA LYS A 271 -0.21 19.05 27.94
C LYS A 271 -0.08 19.85 26.64
N GLY A 272 -1.19 20.42 26.14
CA GLY A 272 -1.20 21.21 24.92
C GLY A 272 -1.18 20.39 23.61
N LYS A 273 -1.41 19.08 23.68
CA LYS A 273 -1.48 18.20 22.50
C LYS A 273 -2.92 17.91 22.13
N LYS A 274 -3.17 17.72 20.83
CA LYS A 274 -4.39 17.16 20.27
C LYS A 274 -4.30 15.64 20.28
N VAL A 275 -5.45 14.97 20.31
CA VAL A 275 -5.54 13.53 20.48
C VAL A 275 -6.12 12.85 19.25
N ILE A 276 -5.44 11.80 18.78
CA ILE A 276 -5.92 10.88 17.73
C ILE A 276 -6.17 9.51 18.36
N SER A 277 -7.11 8.77 17.83
CA SER A 277 -7.46 7.42 18.32
C SER A 277 -8.00 6.56 17.18
N TRP A 278 -7.84 5.23 17.29
CA TRP A 278 -8.40 4.28 16.33
C TRP A 278 -9.93 4.24 16.35
N ASN A 279 -10.53 4.00 15.18
CA ASN A 279 -11.97 3.76 15.01
C ASN A 279 -12.17 2.57 14.01
N PRO A 280 -12.81 1.46 14.38
CA PRO A 280 -13.47 1.18 15.68
C PRO A 280 -12.52 1.15 16.86
N GLY A 281 -13.05 1.56 18.02
CA GLY A 281 -12.36 1.63 19.30
C GLY A 281 -13.32 2.21 20.32
N TRP A 282 -12.87 3.23 21.06
CA TRP A 282 -13.78 4.01 21.89
C TRP A 282 -14.74 4.83 21.03
N HIS A 283 -16.01 4.93 21.46
CA HIS A 283 -17.01 5.74 20.76
C HIS A 283 -17.00 7.18 21.26
N TYR A 284 -16.66 8.11 20.38
CA TYR A 284 -16.57 9.53 20.70
C TYR A 284 -17.79 10.30 20.21
N LYS A 285 -18.14 11.37 20.93
CA LYS A 285 -19.01 12.46 20.47
C LYS A 285 -18.15 13.61 19.95
N GLN A 286 -18.76 14.49 19.17
CA GLN A 286 -18.11 15.70 18.70
C GLN A 286 -17.53 16.49 19.89
N GLY A 287 -16.27 16.91 19.78
CA GLY A 287 -15.52 17.63 20.82
C GLY A 287 -14.82 16.74 21.86
N GLU A 288 -15.14 15.45 21.94
CA GLU A 288 -14.49 14.51 22.87
C GLU A 288 -13.12 14.03 22.36
N ILE A 289 -12.88 14.08 21.06
CA ILE A 289 -11.59 13.75 20.42
C ILE A 289 -11.27 14.79 19.34
N ASP A 290 -10.00 14.91 18.96
CA ASP A 290 -9.58 15.87 17.94
C ASP A 290 -9.55 15.27 16.54
N MET A 291 -9.32 13.95 16.42
CA MET A 291 -9.33 13.21 15.15
C MET A 291 -9.47 11.72 15.42
N THR A 292 -10.03 10.97 14.48
CA THR A 292 -10.05 9.50 14.50
C THR A 292 -9.33 8.93 13.29
N GLN A 293 -8.69 7.76 13.46
CA GLN A 293 -8.07 6.99 12.38
C GLN A 293 -8.87 5.70 12.15
N LEU A 294 -9.41 5.55 10.93
CA LEU A 294 -10.29 4.44 10.60
C LEU A 294 -9.46 3.24 10.17
N TRP A 295 -9.47 2.15 10.94
CA TRP A 295 -8.62 0.98 10.68
C TRP A 295 -9.35 -0.24 10.11
N SER A 296 -10.66 -0.31 10.24
CA SER A 296 -11.47 -1.45 9.80
C SER A 296 -12.60 -0.98 8.88
N TYR A 297 -13.08 -1.85 7.98
CA TYR A 297 -14.27 -1.60 7.16
C TYR A 297 -15.51 -1.17 8.00
N ARG A 298 -15.52 -1.47 9.29
CA ARG A 298 -16.56 -1.02 10.24
C ARG A 298 -16.36 0.41 10.72
N GLY A 299 -15.16 0.96 10.56
CA GLY A 299 -14.85 2.36 10.91
C GLY A 299 -15.63 3.33 10.03
N LYS A 300 -16.19 4.36 10.67
CA LYS A 300 -16.99 5.39 9.99
C LYS A 300 -16.55 6.76 10.44
N ALA A 301 -16.33 7.65 9.49
CA ALA A 301 -16.16 9.07 9.77
C ALA A 301 -17.45 9.61 10.41
N GLN A 302 -17.28 10.48 11.39
CA GLN A 302 -18.37 11.08 12.14
C GLN A 302 -18.40 12.58 11.86
N PRO A 303 -19.57 13.18 11.58
CA PRO A 303 -19.66 14.63 11.37
C PRO A 303 -19.06 15.41 12.54
N GLY A 304 -18.20 16.38 12.22
CA GLY A 304 -17.51 17.23 13.20
C GLY A 304 -16.35 16.56 13.95
N ILE A 305 -15.93 15.36 13.56
CA ILE A 305 -14.70 14.71 14.01
C ILE A 305 -13.87 14.36 12.77
N PRO A 306 -12.77 15.07 12.50
CA PRO A 306 -11.90 14.74 11.37
C PRO A 306 -11.44 13.29 11.39
N ALA A 307 -11.47 12.62 10.25
CA ALA A 307 -11.04 11.24 10.13
C ALA A 307 -9.84 11.10 9.18
N ILE A 308 -8.98 10.12 9.48
CA ILE A 308 -7.93 9.61 8.58
C ILE A 308 -8.39 8.23 8.10
N ASP A 309 -8.45 8.00 6.79
CA ASP A 309 -8.84 6.70 6.24
C ASP A 309 -7.63 5.76 6.14
N CYS A 310 -7.71 4.63 6.84
CA CYS A 310 -6.73 3.57 6.83
C CYS A 310 -7.37 2.20 6.55
N ARG A 311 -8.70 2.16 6.30
CA ARG A 311 -9.54 0.95 6.34
C ARG A 311 -9.16 -0.12 5.34
N PHE A 312 -8.67 0.24 4.18
CA PHE A 312 -8.27 -0.66 3.10
C PHE A 312 -6.83 -0.41 2.67
N HIS A 313 -6.05 0.16 3.57
CA HIS A 313 -4.67 0.55 3.35
C HIS A 313 -3.74 -0.20 4.32
N TYR A 314 -3.89 -1.54 4.39
CA TYR A 314 -3.06 -2.45 5.19
C TYR A 314 -2.22 -3.31 4.27
N ALA A 315 -0.99 -2.92 4.00
CA ALA A 315 -0.12 -3.61 3.05
C ALA A 315 0.17 -5.07 3.42
N ASN A 316 0.27 -5.38 4.71
CA ASN A 316 0.59 -6.72 5.20
C ASN A 316 -0.57 -7.74 5.10
N HIS A 317 -1.80 -7.29 4.77
CA HIS A 317 -2.98 -8.15 4.69
C HIS A 317 -3.41 -8.45 3.24
N TYR A 318 -2.75 -7.86 2.26
CA TYR A 318 -3.24 -7.80 0.90
C TYR A 318 -2.28 -8.41 -0.11
N ASP A 319 -2.78 -8.66 -1.31
CA ASP A 319 -1.99 -9.07 -2.46
C ASP A 319 -1.23 -7.87 -3.05
N ASN A 320 0.00 -8.11 -3.45
CA ASN A 320 0.88 -7.05 -3.93
C ASN A 320 0.49 -6.48 -5.30
N TYR A 321 -0.36 -7.16 -6.05
CA TYR A 321 -0.80 -6.75 -7.38
C TYR A 321 -2.24 -6.29 -7.39
N ALA A 322 -3.17 -7.14 -6.95
CA ALA A 322 -4.60 -6.83 -6.97
C ALA A 322 -4.94 -5.65 -6.05
N ASP A 323 -4.38 -5.62 -4.85
CA ASP A 323 -4.66 -4.52 -3.91
C ASP A 323 -3.93 -3.22 -4.28
N LEU A 324 -2.81 -3.28 -5.00
CA LEU A 324 -2.19 -2.09 -5.57
C LEU A 324 -3.09 -1.47 -6.65
N VAL A 325 -3.71 -2.29 -7.51
CA VAL A 325 -4.72 -1.84 -8.47
C VAL A 325 -5.91 -1.22 -7.75
N ALA A 326 -6.40 -1.87 -6.69
CA ALA A 326 -7.50 -1.35 -5.89
C ALA A 326 -7.14 -0.01 -5.23
N LEU A 327 -5.96 0.13 -4.66
CA LEU A 327 -5.47 1.37 -4.06
C LEU A 327 -5.37 2.51 -5.10
N PHE A 328 -4.85 2.22 -6.30
CA PHE A 328 -4.77 3.20 -7.38
C PHE A 328 -6.16 3.66 -7.85
N ASN A 329 -7.10 2.73 -8.05
CA ASN A 329 -8.41 3.03 -8.59
C ASN A 329 -9.39 3.60 -7.57
N SER A 330 -9.19 3.35 -6.27
CA SER A 330 -10.14 3.72 -5.23
C SER A 330 -10.02 5.18 -4.81
N SER A 331 -11.16 5.82 -4.59
CA SER A 331 -11.22 7.09 -3.86
C SER A 331 -11.02 6.87 -2.36
N ILE A 332 -10.36 7.81 -1.70
CA ILE A 332 -10.15 7.79 -0.25
C ILE A 332 -11.48 8.05 0.44
N TYR A 333 -11.91 7.11 1.28
CA TYR A 333 -13.22 7.16 1.96
C TYR A 333 -14.42 7.45 1.03
N ASN A 334 -14.38 7.00 -0.22
CA ASN A 334 -15.40 7.29 -1.24
C ASN A 334 -15.60 8.80 -1.51
N GLN A 335 -14.56 9.61 -1.29
CA GLN A 335 -14.56 11.05 -1.56
C GLN A 335 -13.46 11.40 -2.57
N PRO A 336 -13.73 12.28 -3.52
CA PRO A 336 -12.71 12.69 -4.51
C PRO A 336 -11.64 13.59 -3.91
N THR A 337 -11.96 14.31 -2.82
CA THR A 337 -11.06 15.23 -2.12
C THR A 337 -11.33 15.22 -0.63
N GLY A 338 -10.38 15.69 0.16
CA GLY A 338 -10.54 15.89 1.60
C GLY A 338 -11.56 16.97 1.95
N SER A 339 -11.94 16.98 3.22
CA SER A 339 -12.88 17.94 3.82
C SER A 339 -12.54 18.16 5.30
N ASP A 340 -13.34 18.96 6.00
CA ASP A 340 -13.20 19.14 7.44
C ASP A 340 -13.42 17.83 8.21
N ASP A 341 -14.30 16.95 7.71
CA ASP A 341 -14.60 15.64 8.30
C ASP A 341 -13.65 14.53 7.79
N LEU A 342 -12.90 14.77 6.72
CA LEU A 342 -11.96 13.79 6.14
C LEU A 342 -10.60 14.44 5.88
N ALA A 343 -9.66 14.20 6.77
CA ALA A 343 -8.32 14.77 6.69
C ALA A 343 -7.46 14.17 5.56
N GLY A 344 -7.63 12.89 5.28
CA GLY A 344 -6.84 12.18 4.29
C GLY A 344 -6.70 10.70 4.60
N CYS A 345 -5.52 10.13 4.30
CA CYS A 345 -5.28 8.71 4.47
C CYS A 345 -3.86 8.42 4.97
N ILE A 346 -3.73 7.26 5.61
CA ILE A 346 -2.45 6.66 6.00
C ILE A 346 -2.45 5.20 5.54
N LEU A 347 -1.37 4.77 4.89
CA LEU A 347 -1.12 3.37 4.59
C LEU A 347 -0.40 2.73 5.78
N ALA A 348 -0.98 1.64 6.32
CA ALA A 348 -0.44 0.97 7.49
C ALA A 348 0.39 -0.25 7.10
N PHE A 349 1.57 -0.36 7.72
CA PHE A 349 2.50 -1.49 7.60
C PHE A 349 2.61 -2.17 8.96
N TRP A 350 1.70 -3.15 9.20
CA TRP A 350 1.70 -3.95 10.40
C TRP A 350 2.68 -5.11 10.28
N ASN A 351 3.49 -5.30 11.29
CA ASN A 351 4.52 -6.32 11.36
C ASN A 351 4.04 -7.53 12.18
N ASP A 352 2.87 -8.07 11.85
CA ASP A 352 2.26 -9.20 12.56
C ASP A 352 3.21 -10.40 12.60
N ARG A 353 3.87 -10.70 11.47
CA ARG A 353 4.88 -11.74 11.42
C ARG A 353 6.26 -11.20 11.71
N TYR A 354 7.05 -12.02 12.39
CA TYR A 354 8.44 -11.70 12.62
C TYR A 354 9.27 -11.97 11.38
N ILE A 355 10.00 -10.98 10.91
CA ILE A 355 10.98 -11.06 9.82
C ILE A 355 12.29 -10.47 10.34
N ASP A 356 13.40 -11.18 10.14
CA ASP A 356 14.66 -10.95 10.86
C ASP A 356 15.49 -9.75 10.37
N ASN A 357 15.05 -9.06 9.32
CA ASN A 357 15.72 -7.83 8.88
C ASN A 357 14.76 -6.87 8.16
N THR A 358 15.08 -5.59 8.23
CA THR A 358 14.25 -4.50 7.70
C THR A 358 14.06 -4.59 6.19
N TYR A 359 15.11 -4.94 5.43
CA TYR A 359 15.02 -5.09 3.98
C TYR A 359 13.94 -6.09 3.58
N GLN A 360 13.91 -7.27 4.21
CA GLN A 360 12.91 -8.29 3.93
C GLN A 360 11.52 -7.86 4.41
N LEU A 361 11.43 -7.12 5.50
CA LEU A 361 10.19 -6.58 6.01
C LEU A 361 9.54 -5.61 5.00
N LEU A 362 10.32 -4.67 4.46
CA LEU A 362 9.86 -3.72 3.44
C LEU A 362 9.52 -4.42 2.12
N ASN A 363 10.30 -5.43 1.76
CA ASN A 363 10.07 -6.24 0.56
C ASN A 363 8.78 -7.05 0.65
N GLU A 364 8.54 -7.73 1.77
CA GLU A 364 7.32 -8.51 2.03
C GLU A 364 6.07 -7.63 2.04
N ASN A 365 6.15 -6.46 2.63
CA ASN A 365 5.05 -5.51 2.68
C ASN A 365 4.87 -4.72 1.39
N ASN A 366 5.73 -4.94 0.37
CA ASN A 366 5.69 -4.18 -0.90
C ASN A 366 5.65 -2.65 -0.65
N PHE A 367 6.46 -2.19 0.31
CA PHE A 367 6.41 -0.86 0.92
C PHE A 367 6.41 0.27 -0.11
N TYR A 368 7.48 0.36 -0.92
CA TYR A 368 7.63 1.46 -1.87
C TYR A 368 6.59 1.45 -3.00
N PRO A 369 6.26 0.33 -3.66
CA PRO A 369 5.17 0.31 -4.64
C PRO A 369 3.83 0.79 -4.08
N TYR A 370 3.47 0.37 -2.87
CA TYR A 370 2.25 0.82 -2.22
C TYR A 370 2.28 2.31 -1.87
N MET A 371 3.42 2.79 -1.33
CA MET A 371 3.55 4.20 -0.96
C MET A 371 3.51 5.13 -2.17
N LEU A 372 4.14 4.75 -3.30
CA LEU A 372 4.03 5.51 -4.54
C LEU A 372 2.58 5.56 -5.05
N THR A 373 1.86 4.45 -4.93
CA THR A 373 0.44 4.38 -5.31
C THR A 373 -0.43 5.28 -4.41
N LEU A 374 -0.18 5.26 -3.10
CA LEU A 374 -0.86 6.17 -2.17
C LEU A 374 -0.52 7.63 -2.43
N ALA A 375 0.75 7.94 -2.71
CA ALA A 375 1.20 9.29 -3.06
C ALA A 375 0.42 9.85 -4.24
N GLU A 376 0.31 9.07 -5.33
CA GLU A 376 -0.48 9.44 -6.52
C GLU A 376 -1.94 9.71 -6.15
N ARG A 377 -2.61 8.76 -5.46
CA ARG A 377 -4.03 8.87 -5.13
C ARG A 377 -4.33 9.98 -4.14
N SER A 378 -3.54 10.13 -3.11
CA SER A 378 -3.77 11.12 -2.05
C SER A 378 -3.45 12.56 -2.46
N TRP A 379 -2.52 12.72 -3.40
CA TRP A 379 -2.21 14.02 -3.98
C TRP A 379 -3.24 14.44 -5.02
N ARG A 380 -3.50 13.59 -6.01
CA ARG A 380 -4.45 13.89 -7.10
C ARG A 380 -5.91 13.88 -6.68
N GLY A 381 -6.27 13.02 -5.73
CA GLY A 381 -7.67 12.77 -5.42
C GLY A 381 -8.40 11.95 -6.50
N GLY A 382 -9.72 12.06 -6.56
CA GLY A 382 -10.56 11.32 -7.50
C GLY A 382 -10.64 9.83 -7.17
N GLY A 383 -10.76 8.97 -8.17
CA GLY A 383 -10.95 7.54 -8.03
C GLY A 383 -12.42 7.12 -7.95
N ARG A 384 -12.64 5.81 -7.79
CA ARG A 384 -13.97 5.19 -7.63
C ARG A 384 -14.15 4.70 -6.19
N GLY A 385 -15.37 4.36 -5.81
CA GLY A 385 -15.61 3.70 -4.52
C GLY A 385 -14.87 2.37 -4.41
N TYR A 386 -14.25 2.08 -3.26
CA TYR A 386 -13.47 0.84 -3.07
C TYR A 386 -14.31 -0.43 -3.29
N PHE A 387 -15.58 -0.38 -2.97
CA PHE A 387 -16.52 -1.50 -3.16
C PHE A 387 -17.18 -1.52 -4.54
N ASP A 388 -16.74 -0.70 -5.47
CA ASP A 388 -17.14 -0.81 -6.88
C ASP A 388 -16.40 -1.99 -7.53
N GLY A 389 -17.11 -2.87 -8.20
CA GLY A 389 -16.56 -4.04 -8.91
C GLY A 389 -15.51 -3.71 -9.98
N LYS A 390 -15.36 -2.43 -10.32
CA LYS A 390 -14.39 -1.94 -11.31
C LYS A 390 -13.07 -1.45 -10.67
N THR A 391 -12.93 -1.45 -9.35
CA THR A 391 -11.73 -0.90 -8.68
C THR A 391 -10.65 -1.94 -8.40
N THR A 392 -11.03 -3.18 -8.10
CA THR A 392 -10.09 -4.23 -7.66
C THR A 392 -9.41 -4.98 -8.81
N LEU A 393 -9.84 -4.74 -10.05
CA LEU A 393 -9.38 -5.46 -11.24
C LEU A 393 -9.24 -4.52 -12.44
N LEU A 394 -8.32 -4.86 -13.36
CA LEU A 394 -8.15 -4.16 -14.64
C LEU A 394 -8.96 -4.90 -15.73
N TRP A 395 -10.21 -4.51 -15.88
CA TRP A 395 -11.12 -5.09 -16.85
C TRP A 395 -10.77 -4.67 -18.29
N ASN A 396 -10.83 -5.59 -19.22
CA ASN A 396 -10.52 -5.31 -20.63
C ASN A 396 -11.57 -4.44 -21.33
N ASP A 397 -12.79 -4.38 -20.80
CA ASP A 397 -13.87 -3.50 -21.23
C ASP A 397 -13.86 -2.11 -20.59
N GLU A 398 -12.83 -1.79 -19.77
CA GLU A 398 -12.57 -0.48 -19.17
C GLU A 398 -11.22 0.09 -19.69
N PRO A 399 -11.11 0.44 -20.98
CA PRO A 399 -9.83 0.78 -21.59
C PRO A 399 -9.19 2.06 -21.02
N GLU A 400 -9.99 3.05 -20.62
CA GLU A 400 -9.51 4.30 -20.02
C GLU A 400 -8.84 4.06 -18.68
N GLN A 401 -9.50 3.31 -17.79
CA GLN A 401 -8.94 2.94 -16.49
C GLN A 401 -7.65 2.14 -16.63
N LYS A 402 -7.64 1.21 -17.57
CA LYS A 402 -6.47 0.38 -17.85
C LYS A 402 -5.31 1.23 -18.39
N MET A 403 -5.58 2.22 -19.22
CA MET A 403 -4.57 3.16 -19.75
C MET A 403 -4.03 4.04 -18.63
N GLU A 404 -4.88 4.63 -17.78
CA GLU A 404 -4.44 5.44 -16.63
C GLU A 404 -3.54 4.64 -15.68
N PHE A 405 -3.93 3.40 -15.37
CA PHE A 405 -3.10 2.53 -14.55
C PHE A 405 -1.77 2.20 -15.22
N SER A 406 -1.76 1.94 -16.54
CA SER A 406 -0.53 1.65 -17.29
C SER A 406 0.44 2.85 -17.30
N GLU A 407 -0.06 4.07 -17.47
CA GLU A 407 0.74 5.29 -17.40
C GLU A 407 1.35 5.49 -15.99
N PHE A 408 0.55 5.26 -14.96
CA PHE A 408 1.03 5.30 -13.57
C PHE A 408 2.10 4.22 -13.32
N GLU A 409 1.86 2.98 -13.77
CA GLU A 409 2.78 1.86 -13.62
C GLU A 409 4.12 2.14 -14.33
N ASP A 410 4.09 2.74 -15.53
CA ASP A 410 5.30 3.18 -16.24
C ASP A 410 6.12 4.17 -15.41
N CYS A 411 5.44 5.16 -14.83
CA CYS A 411 6.07 6.17 -13.98
C CYS A 411 6.65 5.53 -12.70
N MET A 412 5.88 4.69 -12.03
CA MET A 412 6.28 3.99 -10.82
C MET A 412 7.53 3.11 -11.06
N LEU A 413 7.55 2.34 -12.14
CA LEU A 413 8.69 1.49 -12.51
C LEU A 413 9.91 2.32 -12.90
N TRP A 414 9.72 3.46 -13.56
CA TRP A 414 10.83 4.40 -13.82
C TRP A 414 11.46 4.87 -12.50
N HIS A 415 10.66 5.22 -11.49
CA HIS A 415 11.17 5.61 -10.17
C HIS A 415 11.83 4.46 -9.42
N ALA A 416 11.35 3.23 -9.58
CA ALA A 416 12.01 2.04 -9.04
C ALA A 416 13.45 1.91 -9.55
N GLU A 417 13.67 2.19 -10.84
CA GLU A 417 15.00 2.08 -11.47
C GLU A 417 15.92 3.28 -11.21
N HIS A 418 15.38 4.49 -11.02
CA HIS A 418 16.17 5.73 -10.99
C HIS A 418 16.21 6.43 -9.63
N THR A 419 15.14 6.37 -8.86
CA THR A 419 15.02 7.07 -7.58
C THR A 419 15.16 6.14 -6.38
N LEU A 420 14.66 4.90 -6.53
CA LEU A 420 14.56 3.88 -5.49
C LEU A 420 15.39 2.63 -5.84
N ASN A 421 16.42 2.76 -6.65
CA ASN A 421 17.21 1.66 -7.20
C ASN A 421 18.00 0.85 -6.15
N ASN A 422 18.14 1.37 -4.93
CA ASN A 422 18.78 0.69 -3.80
C ASN A 422 17.76 0.13 -2.78
N GLU A 423 16.48 0.38 -3.01
CA GLU A 423 15.41 0.01 -2.09
C GLU A 423 14.72 -1.30 -2.51
N PRO A 424 14.12 -2.05 -1.57
CA PRO A 424 13.36 -3.24 -1.93
C PRO A 424 12.11 -2.86 -2.72
N PHE A 425 12.00 -3.39 -3.92
CA PHE A 425 10.90 -3.09 -4.83
C PHE A 425 10.38 -4.37 -5.49
N ALA A 426 9.61 -5.15 -4.74
CA ALA A 426 9.11 -6.45 -5.17
C ALA A 426 7.85 -6.31 -6.04
N TYR A 427 8.00 -5.72 -7.22
CA TYR A 427 6.91 -5.49 -8.15
C TYR A 427 7.34 -5.73 -9.60
N LYS A 428 6.45 -6.32 -10.38
CA LYS A 428 6.63 -6.57 -11.82
C LYS A 428 5.44 -6.00 -12.58
N ARG A 429 5.68 -5.50 -13.80
CA ARG A 429 4.64 -4.96 -14.66
C ARG A 429 3.45 -5.92 -14.80
N GLN A 430 2.23 -5.40 -14.63
CA GLN A 430 1.00 -6.17 -14.74
C GLN A 430 -0.01 -5.64 -15.76
N SER A 431 0.09 -4.38 -16.18
CA SER A 431 -0.87 -3.75 -17.09
C SER A 431 -0.96 -4.40 -18.49
N ASN A 432 0.03 -5.22 -18.86
CA ASN A 432 0.08 -5.96 -20.13
C ASN A 432 -0.13 -7.48 -19.98
N VAL A 433 -0.44 -7.97 -18.80
CA VAL A 433 -0.60 -9.41 -18.52
C VAL A 433 -2.07 -9.79 -18.59
N VAL A 434 -2.44 -10.56 -19.61
CA VAL A 434 -3.84 -10.97 -19.85
C VAL A 434 -4.04 -12.43 -19.50
N TRP A 435 -5.07 -12.69 -18.71
CA TRP A 435 -5.57 -14.02 -18.37
C TRP A 435 -6.96 -14.25 -18.96
N ARG A 436 -7.23 -15.50 -19.38
CA ARG A 436 -8.57 -16.00 -19.64
C ARG A 436 -8.97 -16.90 -18.47
N ILE A 437 -10.07 -16.58 -17.79
CA ILE A 437 -10.55 -17.32 -16.62
C ILE A 437 -11.92 -17.91 -16.96
N THR A 438 -12.09 -19.22 -16.69
CA THR A 438 -13.35 -19.93 -16.94
C THR A 438 -14.42 -19.55 -15.91
N ASP A 439 -15.69 -19.78 -16.26
CA ASP A 439 -16.71 -19.98 -15.25
C ASP A 439 -16.29 -21.15 -14.35
N ALA A 440 -16.72 -21.09 -13.08
CA ALA A 440 -16.28 -22.08 -12.10
C ALA A 440 -17.13 -23.36 -12.17
N PHE A 441 -16.47 -24.52 -12.24
CA PHE A 441 -17.09 -25.85 -12.29
C PHE A 441 -17.42 -26.34 -10.89
N PRO A 442 -18.60 -26.96 -10.64
CA PRO A 442 -18.91 -27.53 -9.34
C PRO A 442 -18.02 -28.75 -9.04
N ASN A 443 -17.28 -28.73 -7.94
CA ASN A 443 -16.41 -29.82 -7.52
C ASN A 443 -17.01 -30.68 -6.40
N ASP A 444 -18.15 -30.28 -5.84
CA ASP A 444 -18.88 -31.00 -4.78
C ASP A 444 -18.02 -31.33 -3.55
N GLY A 445 -16.99 -30.50 -3.28
CA GLY A 445 -16.03 -30.71 -2.20
C GLY A 445 -14.82 -31.59 -2.56
N ASP A 446 -14.80 -32.18 -3.75
CA ASP A 446 -13.63 -32.89 -4.29
C ASP A 446 -12.68 -31.91 -5.00
N LEU A 447 -11.72 -31.38 -4.25
CA LEU A 447 -10.74 -30.41 -4.73
C LEU A 447 -9.79 -31.00 -5.80
N GLN A 448 -9.71 -32.32 -5.92
CA GLN A 448 -8.84 -33.01 -6.89
C GLN A 448 -9.57 -33.31 -8.20
N ARG A 449 -10.89 -33.16 -8.25
CA ARG A 449 -11.71 -33.46 -9.45
C ARG A 449 -11.16 -32.74 -10.67
N CYS A 450 -11.00 -33.52 -11.78
CA CYS A 450 -10.56 -33.01 -13.07
C CYS A 450 -11.75 -32.48 -13.89
N PHE A 451 -11.55 -31.42 -14.65
CA PHE A 451 -12.53 -30.79 -15.51
C PHE A 451 -12.02 -30.64 -16.94
N PRO A 452 -12.89 -30.35 -17.93
CA PRO A 452 -12.51 -30.30 -19.35
C PRO A 452 -11.27 -29.44 -19.67
N PRO A 453 -10.97 -28.30 -19.01
CA PRO A 453 -9.74 -27.56 -19.30
C PRO A 453 -8.44 -28.37 -19.16
N GLU A 454 -8.42 -29.40 -18.32
CA GLU A 454 -7.24 -30.26 -18.13
C GLU A 454 -6.95 -31.16 -19.35
N GLN A 455 -7.86 -31.27 -20.32
CA GLN A 455 -7.64 -31.97 -21.58
C GLN A 455 -6.89 -31.10 -22.62
N TYR A 456 -6.76 -29.78 -22.35
CA TYR A 456 -6.24 -28.79 -23.30
C TYR A 456 -5.02 -28.02 -22.73
N LEU A 457 -4.18 -28.71 -21.97
CA LEU A 457 -3.01 -28.10 -21.30
C LEU A 457 -1.87 -27.77 -22.26
N LYS A 458 -1.79 -28.45 -23.42
CA LYS A 458 -0.70 -28.23 -24.39
C LYS A 458 -0.95 -26.94 -25.19
N ALA A 459 0.15 -26.24 -25.51
CA ALA A 459 0.10 -25.09 -26.41
C ALA A 459 -0.20 -25.53 -27.86
N LYS A 460 -1.46 -25.45 -28.24
CA LYS A 460 -1.91 -25.68 -29.63
C LYS A 460 -2.71 -24.44 -30.06
N GLY A 461 -2.20 -23.70 -31.07
CA GLY A 461 -2.81 -22.48 -31.56
C GLY A 461 -2.22 -21.20 -30.94
N THR A 462 -3.04 -20.20 -30.80
CA THR A 462 -2.69 -18.84 -30.31
C THR A 462 -3.73 -18.35 -29.30
N PRO A 463 -3.51 -17.21 -28.64
CA PRO A 463 -4.53 -16.64 -27.75
C PRO A 463 -5.91 -16.47 -28.38
N GLU A 464 -5.96 -16.13 -29.67
CA GLU A 464 -7.20 -15.90 -30.42
C GLU A 464 -7.96 -17.20 -30.72
N THR A 465 -7.23 -18.31 -30.85
CA THR A 465 -7.79 -19.65 -31.13
C THR A 465 -8.00 -20.48 -29.88
N ASP A 466 -7.72 -19.92 -28.68
CA ASP A 466 -7.90 -20.62 -27.41
C ASP A 466 -9.39 -20.89 -27.12
N ILE A 467 -9.63 -21.96 -26.37
CA ILE A 467 -11.00 -22.41 -26.07
C ILE A 467 -11.68 -21.40 -25.16
N ALA A 468 -12.79 -20.83 -25.64
CA ALA A 468 -13.56 -19.82 -24.93
C ALA A 468 -14.64 -20.40 -24.01
N SER A 469 -15.07 -21.65 -24.26
CA SER A 469 -16.08 -22.32 -23.44
C SER A 469 -15.90 -23.84 -23.46
N TYR A 470 -16.38 -24.48 -22.40
CA TYR A 470 -16.29 -25.92 -22.19
C TYR A 470 -17.68 -26.50 -21.86
N VAL A 471 -17.94 -27.72 -22.31
CA VAL A 471 -19.16 -28.46 -21.94
C VAL A 471 -18.81 -29.47 -20.84
N TYR A 472 -19.57 -29.45 -19.76
CA TYR A 472 -19.46 -30.40 -18.67
C TYR A 472 -20.82 -30.65 -18.04
N ASN A 473 -21.22 -31.93 -17.94
CA ASN A 473 -22.56 -32.35 -17.45
C ASN A 473 -23.71 -31.55 -18.06
N ASP A 474 -23.77 -31.55 -19.41
CA ASP A 474 -24.79 -30.86 -20.23
C ASP A 474 -24.89 -29.34 -20.02
N SER A 475 -23.94 -28.74 -19.32
CA SER A 475 -23.86 -27.30 -19.11
C SER A 475 -22.64 -26.71 -19.83
N THR A 476 -22.78 -25.48 -20.31
CA THR A 476 -21.69 -24.71 -20.94
C THR A 476 -21.10 -23.76 -19.94
N TYR A 477 -19.77 -23.84 -19.76
CA TYR A 477 -18.96 -22.98 -18.94
C TYR A 477 -18.13 -22.07 -19.84
N GLY A 478 -18.43 -20.78 -19.84
CA GLY A 478 -17.70 -19.77 -20.60
C GLY A 478 -16.39 -19.37 -19.96
N SER A 479 -15.75 -18.35 -20.55
CA SER A 479 -14.58 -17.70 -19.96
C SER A 479 -14.54 -16.21 -20.29
N ARG A 480 -13.94 -15.43 -19.40
CA ARG A 480 -13.74 -13.98 -19.59
C ARG A 480 -12.25 -13.63 -19.46
N THR A 481 -11.86 -12.54 -20.09
CA THR A 481 -10.48 -12.04 -20.02
C THR A 481 -10.34 -10.93 -18.98
N ILE A 482 -9.20 -10.91 -18.30
CA ILE A 482 -8.85 -9.93 -17.28
C ILE A 482 -7.35 -9.63 -17.35
N THR A 483 -6.93 -8.43 -16.97
CA THR A 483 -5.52 -8.02 -16.93
C THR A 483 -5.02 -7.95 -15.49
N GLY A 484 -3.76 -8.34 -15.26
CA GLY A 484 -3.07 -8.23 -13.98
C GLY A 484 -2.20 -9.43 -13.64
N ASN A 485 -1.29 -9.27 -12.69
CA ASN A 485 -0.50 -10.36 -12.13
C ASN A 485 -1.18 -11.01 -10.92
N GLY A 486 -2.01 -10.26 -10.19
CA GLY A 486 -2.79 -10.76 -9.05
C GLY A 486 -4.29 -10.63 -9.34
N ILE A 487 -5.02 -11.75 -9.27
CA ILE A 487 -6.45 -11.78 -9.56
C ILE A 487 -7.22 -12.39 -8.40
N TYR A 488 -8.04 -11.59 -7.75
CA TYR A 488 -9.06 -12.09 -6.83
C TYR A 488 -10.21 -12.72 -7.60
N LEU A 489 -10.37 -14.03 -7.50
CA LEU A 489 -11.61 -14.71 -7.92
C LEU A 489 -12.73 -14.40 -6.93
N ARG A 490 -12.39 -14.39 -5.65
CA ARG A 490 -13.19 -13.92 -4.51
C ARG A 490 -12.28 -13.25 -3.49
N HIS A 491 -12.58 -12.01 -3.14
CA HIS A 491 -11.90 -11.34 -2.03
C HIS A 491 -12.28 -11.96 -0.69
N VAL A 492 -11.42 -11.89 0.33
CA VAL A 492 -11.71 -12.41 1.68
C VAL A 492 -12.95 -11.77 2.31
N TRP A 493 -13.23 -10.53 1.97
CA TRP A 493 -14.45 -9.80 2.33
C TRP A 493 -15.48 -9.84 1.20
N GLY A 494 -15.66 -10.99 0.58
CA GLY A 494 -16.38 -11.15 -0.67
C GLY A 494 -17.78 -10.54 -0.78
N ALA A 495 -18.45 -10.31 0.36
CA ALA A 495 -19.72 -9.59 0.39
C ALA A 495 -19.55 -8.05 0.30
N LEU A 496 -18.35 -7.52 0.56
CA LEU A 496 -18.05 -6.09 0.61
C LEU A 496 -17.12 -5.66 -0.51
N VAL A 497 -16.16 -6.51 -0.89
CA VAL A 497 -15.16 -6.23 -1.92
C VAL A 497 -15.35 -7.17 -3.09
N PRO A 498 -15.75 -6.67 -4.26
CA PRO A 498 -15.94 -7.48 -5.46
C PRO A 498 -14.63 -8.12 -5.93
N GLY A 499 -14.74 -9.33 -6.50
CA GLY A 499 -13.69 -10.00 -7.23
C GLY A 499 -14.11 -10.29 -8.68
N PHE A 500 -13.41 -11.22 -9.34
CA PHE A 500 -13.71 -11.61 -10.72
C PHE A 500 -15.11 -12.21 -10.87
N TYR A 501 -15.57 -13.00 -9.89
CA TYR A 501 -16.94 -13.52 -9.86
C TYR A 501 -17.83 -12.62 -9.03
N ASP A 502 -18.93 -12.15 -9.63
CA ASP A 502 -19.94 -11.34 -8.93
C ASP A 502 -20.67 -12.14 -7.85
N ASN A 503 -20.83 -13.45 -8.07
CA ASN A 503 -21.44 -14.38 -7.12
C ASN A 503 -20.58 -15.65 -6.98
N PRO A 504 -19.43 -15.56 -6.30
CA PRO A 504 -18.56 -16.71 -6.12
C PRO A 504 -19.23 -17.80 -5.27
N LYS A 505 -19.06 -19.06 -5.68
CA LYS A 505 -19.67 -20.22 -5.02
C LYS A 505 -18.61 -21.08 -4.35
N GLU A 506 -18.94 -21.61 -3.17
CA GLU A 506 -18.17 -22.65 -2.49
C GLU A 506 -18.15 -23.95 -3.31
N ASN A 507 -17.16 -24.81 -3.08
CA ASN A 507 -17.01 -26.12 -3.72
C ASN A 507 -17.00 -26.02 -5.25
N HIS A 508 -16.22 -25.06 -5.78
CA HIS A 508 -16.04 -24.88 -7.22
C HIS A 508 -14.55 -24.83 -7.59
N THR A 509 -14.26 -25.11 -8.85
CA THR A 509 -12.92 -25.05 -9.43
C THR A 509 -12.93 -24.16 -10.66
N ALA A 510 -12.08 -23.15 -10.70
CA ALA A 510 -11.82 -22.33 -11.87
C ALA A 510 -10.50 -22.70 -12.55
N TYR A 511 -10.34 -22.28 -13.79
CA TYR A 511 -9.07 -22.37 -14.51
C TYR A 511 -8.70 -20.99 -15.06
N ALA A 512 -7.43 -20.62 -14.92
CA ALA A 512 -6.87 -19.43 -15.52
C ALA A 512 -5.83 -19.84 -16.58
N THR A 513 -5.92 -19.27 -17.77
CA THR A 513 -5.00 -19.53 -18.88
C THR A 513 -4.32 -18.23 -19.30
N ARG A 514 -2.99 -18.28 -19.45
CA ARG A 514 -2.18 -17.21 -20.02
C ARG A 514 -1.36 -17.76 -21.18
N TRP A 515 -1.34 -16.99 -22.27
CA TRP A 515 -0.45 -17.25 -23.40
C TRP A 515 0.76 -16.33 -23.33
N ILE A 516 1.96 -16.93 -23.48
CA ILE A 516 3.25 -16.26 -23.38
C ILE A 516 3.97 -16.44 -24.70
N TYR A 517 4.33 -15.35 -25.36
CA TYR A 517 5.10 -15.39 -26.59
C TYR A 517 6.57 -15.23 -26.29
N SER A 518 7.41 -16.21 -26.66
CA SER A 518 8.86 -16.09 -26.59
C SER A 518 9.48 -16.06 -27.98
N LYS A 519 10.41 -15.13 -28.20
CA LYS A 519 11.13 -14.97 -29.48
C LYS A 519 12.12 -16.09 -29.74
N LYS A 520 12.59 -16.75 -28.69
CA LYS A 520 13.58 -17.83 -28.70
C LYS A 520 13.14 -18.94 -27.74
N GLU A 521 13.69 -20.11 -27.89
CA GLU A 521 13.65 -21.14 -26.85
C GLU A 521 14.52 -20.69 -25.68
N CYS A 522 14.00 -20.68 -24.45
CA CYS A 522 14.73 -20.20 -23.27
C CYS A 522 14.15 -20.75 -21.96
N THR A 523 14.93 -20.64 -20.90
CA THR A 523 14.44 -20.72 -19.53
C THR A 523 13.78 -19.39 -19.18
N ALA A 524 12.70 -19.44 -18.41
CA ALA A 524 12.06 -18.28 -17.82
C ALA A 524 11.81 -18.50 -16.33
N HIS A 525 11.71 -17.41 -15.59
CA HIS A 525 11.42 -17.41 -14.18
C HIS A 525 9.92 -17.21 -13.93
N LEU A 526 9.27 -18.18 -13.30
CA LEU A 526 7.88 -18.10 -12.88
C LEU A 526 7.83 -17.81 -11.38
N TYR A 527 7.20 -16.69 -11.03
CA TYR A 527 6.83 -16.32 -9.67
C TYR A 527 5.33 -16.60 -9.51
N LEU A 528 4.97 -17.57 -8.68
CA LEU A 528 3.59 -18.05 -8.54
C LEU A 528 3.21 -18.22 -7.08
N GLU A 529 2.01 -17.73 -6.73
CA GLU A 529 1.40 -17.80 -5.42
C GLU A 529 -0.12 -17.98 -5.53
N PHE A 530 -0.70 -18.79 -4.65
CA PHE A 530 -2.16 -19.00 -4.58
C PHE A 530 -2.81 -18.39 -3.34
N GLN A 531 -2.05 -17.67 -2.50
CA GLN A 531 -2.52 -16.89 -1.35
C GLN A 531 -3.48 -17.66 -0.45
N ASN A 532 -3.06 -18.78 0.09
CA ASN A 532 -3.92 -19.69 0.83
C ASN A 532 -4.14 -19.34 2.28
N TYR A 533 -3.21 -18.65 2.83
CA TYR A 533 -3.17 -18.28 4.24
C TYR A 533 -3.14 -16.76 4.35
N SER A 534 -3.66 -16.24 5.43
CA SER A 534 -3.44 -14.86 5.81
C SER A 534 -2.01 -14.68 6.32
N ARG A 535 -1.53 -13.45 6.42
CA ARG A 535 -0.25 -13.15 7.06
C ARG A 535 -0.35 -13.11 8.59
N SER A 536 -1.25 -13.90 9.15
CA SER A 536 -1.44 -14.02 10.59
C SER A 536 -0.45 -15.00 11.20
N GLU A 537 -0.03 -14.74 12.42
CA GLU A 537 0.84 -15.62 13.20
C GLU A 537 0.26 -17.02 13.44
N SER A 538 -1.06 -17.18 13.31
CA SER A 538 -1.73 -18.45 13.50
C SER A 538 -1.79 -19.34 12.27
N ASP A 539 -1.41 -18.83 11.08
CA ASP A 539 -1.50 -19.58 9.86
C ASP A 539 -0.27 -20.46 9.65
N LEU A 540 -0.51 -21.71 9.27
CA LEU A 540 0.54 -22.69 8.99
C LEU A 540 0.83 -22.75 7.47
N PRO A 541 2.06 -23.10 7.10
CA PRO A 541 2.41 -23.33 5.71
C PRO A 541 1.70 -24.57 5.15
N PRO A 542 1.50 -24.66 3.82
CA PRO A 542 1.00 -25.87 3.19
C PRO A 542 2.02 -27.01 3.29
N LEU A 543 1.53 -28.24 3.13
CA LEU A 543 2.39 -29.43 3.12
C LEU A 543 3.40 -29.38 1.99
N GLN A 544 4.61 -29.90 2.21
CA GLN A 544 5.63 -30.05 1.19
C GLN A 544 5.08 -30.80 -0.03
N GLY A 545 5.45 -30.33 -1.22
CA GLY A 545 5.00 -30.90 -2.48
C GLY A 545 3.59 -30.48 -2.90
N THR A 546 2.95 -29.56 -2.17
CA THR A 546 1.67 -28.95 -2.53
C THR A 546 1.82 -27.44 -2.69
N TRP A 547 1.01 -26.83 -3.55
CA TRP A 547 0.96 -25.38 -3.68
C TRP A 547 0.20 -24.73 -2.51
N ASP A 548 -0.82 -25.43 -2.04
CA ASP A 548 -1.76 -24.93 -1.05
C ASP A 548 -2.58 -26.06 -0.40
N TYR A 549 -3.46 -25.72 0.51
CA TYR A 549 -4.42 -26.63 1.13
C TYR A 549 -5.65 -26.94 0.24
N LYS A 550 -5.82 -26.20 -0.88
CA LYS A 550 -6.97 -26.30 -1.78
C LYS A 550 -6.74 -27.22 -2.97
N GLY A 551 -5.51 -27.70 -3.16
CA GLY A 551 -5.17 -28.58 -4.29
C GLY A 551 -4.93 -27.85 -5.62
N SER A 552 -4.52 -26.59 -5.57
CA SER A 552 -4.15 -25.80 -6.75
C SER A 552 -3.00 -26.46 -7.52
N ARG A 553 -2.98 -26.27 -8.83
CA ARG A 553 -1.98 -26.83 -9.75
C ARG A 553 -1.65 -25.84 -10.85
N ALA A 554 -0.45 -26.01 -11.42
CA ALA A 554 0.02 -25.22 -12.56
C ALA A 554 0.67 -26.12 -13.62
N TRP A 555 0.54 -25.73 -14.89
CA TRP A 555 1.19 -26.41 -16.03
C TRP A 555 1.69 -25.38 -17.04
N ILE A 556 2.85 -25.66 -17.62
CA ILE A 556 3.37 -24.96 -18.79
C ILE A 556 3.46 -25.93 -19.97
N ASN A 557 2.81 -25.63 -21.10
CA ASN A 557 2.77 -26.48 -22.31
C ASN A 557 2.32 -27.94 -22.05
N GLY A 558 1.55 -28.17 -20.98
CA GLY A 558 1.10 -29.49 -20.55
C GLY A 558 2.02 -30.18 -19.54
N GLU A 559 3.18 -29.64 -19.24
CA GLU A 559 4.06 -30.13 -18.20
C GLU A 559 3.68 -29.54 -16.85
N LYS A 560 3.54 -30.40 -15.83
CA LYS A 560 3.15 -29.97 -14.48
C LYS A 560 4.31 -29.22 -13.83
N ILE A 561 4.01 -28.03 -13.29
CA ILE A 561 4.93 -27.24 -12.50
C ILE A 561 4.79 -27.67 -11.04
N MET A 562 5.91 -28.05 -10.44
CA MET A 562 5.95 -28.44 -9.03
C MET A 562 6.11 -27.19 -8.14
N PRO A 563 5.50 -27.18 -6.95
CA PRO A 563 5.69 -26.09 -6.00
C PRO A 563 7.14 -26.03 -5.51
N PRO A 564 7.60 -24.85 -5.04
CA PRO A 564 8.93 -24.75 -4.43
C PRO A 564 8.98 -25.57 -3.13
N THR A 565 10.19 -25.90 -2.70
CA THR A 565 10.43 -26.48 -1.39
C THR A 565 10.32 -25.40 -0.32
N TRP A 566 9.45 -25.59 0.64
CA TRP A 566 9.31 -24.68 1.76
C TRP A 566 10.53 -24.76 2.68
N LEU A 567 11.04 -23.62 3.14
CA LEU A 567 12.28 -23.55 3.90
C LEU A 567 12.19 -24.25 5.25
N ASN A 568 11.01 -24.26 5.87
CA ASN A 568 10.81 -24.88 7.18
C ASN A 568 9.37 -25.35 7.32
N THR A 569 9.18 -26.64 7.56
CA THR A 569 7.87 -27.28 7.60
C THR A 569 7.47 -27.75 8.98
N ASN A 570 8.30 -27.55 9.98
CA ASN A 570 8.11 -28.18 11.28
C ASN A 570 8.18 -27.11 12.37
N ILE A 571 7.13 -26.29 12.45
CA ILE A 571 7.19 -25.17 13.33
C ILE A 571 5.94 -25.03 14.16
N GLU A 572 6.12 -25.26 15.44
CA GLU A 572 5.21 -24.73 16.42
C GLU A 572 5.38 -23.20 16.46
N ARG A 573 4.41 -22.47 15.97
CA ARG A 573 4.33 -20.99 15.98
C ARG A 573 5.36 -20.23 15.16
N ASN A 574 6.00 -20.80 14.20
CA ASN A 574 6.87 -20.02 13.36
C ASN A 574 6.20 -19.73 12.01
N ASN A 575 5.53 -18.68 11.99
CA ASN A 575 4.85 -18.11 10.85
C ASN A 575 5.78 -17.38 9.88
N GLU A 576 7.07 -17.31 10.17
CA GLU A 576 8.02 -16.77 9.23
C GLU A 576 8.45 -17.70 8.16
N LEU A 577 8.74 -18.90 8.62
CA LEU A 577 9.33 -19.93 7.81
C LEU A 577 8.26 -20.77 7.29
N PRO A 578 7.81 -21.09 6.34
CA PRO A 578 7.90 -20.77 4.95
C PRO A 578 7.13 -19.51 4.53
N LEU A 579 6.53 -18.81 5.44
CA LEU A 579 5.75 -17.59 5.17
C LEU A 579 6.62 -16.34 5.02
N ARG A 580 7.91 -16.46 5.29
CA ARG A 580 8.89 -15.38 5.27
C ARG A 580 8.89 -14.56 3.98
N ASN A 581 8.64 -15.20 2.86
CA ASN A 581 8.56 -14.59 1.55
C ASN A 581 7.19 -14.86 0.94
N GLU A 582 6.13 -14.30 1.49
CA GLU A 582 4.78 -14.44 0.94
C GLU A 582 4.59 -13.71 -0.38
N ASN A 583 5.25 -12.59 -0.56
CA ASN A 583 5.26 -11.92 -1.84
C ASN A 583 5.89 -12.82 -2.90
N CYS A 584 5.12 -13.22 -3.89
CA CYS A 584 5.58 -14.17 -4.91
C CYS A 584 6.82 -13.69 -5.66
N VAL A 585 7.03 -12.39 -5.82
CA VAL A 585 8.19 -11.82 -6.52
C VAL A 585 9.42 -11.63 -5.61
N SER A 586 9.29 -11.80 -4.30
CA SER A 586 10.42 -11.81 -3.36
C SER A 586 10.96 -13.22 -3.10
N ARG A 587 10.26 -14.27 -3.56
CA ARG A 587 10.70 -15.66 -3.50
C ARG A 587 11.67 -15.99 -4.61
N PRO A 588 12.54 -17.00 -4.43
CA PRO A 588 13.23 -17.61 -5.56
C PRO A 588 12.22 -18.09 -6.61
N PRO A 589 12.38 -17.73 -7.88
CA PRO A 589 11.46 -18.15 -8.94
C PRO A 589 11.61 -19.64 -9.25
N ILE A 590 10.57 -20.19 -9.87
CA ILE A 590 10.61 -21.53 -10.46
C ILE A 590 11.05 -21.40 -11.90
N ASN A 591 12.07 -22.18 -12.30
CA ASN A 591 12.50 -22.23 -13.67
C ASN A 591 11.49 -23.02 -14.50
N ILE A 592 10.99 -22.41 -15.57
CA ILE A 592 10.13 -23.02 -16.57
C ILE A 592 10.77 -22.93 -17.95
N HIS A 593 10.48 -23.90 -18.80
CA HIS A 593 10.95 -23.90 -20.18
C HIS A 593 9.90 -23.27 -21.11
N LEU A 594 10.35 -22.29 -21.90
CA LEU A 594 9.55 -21.69 -22.96
C LEU A 594 10.09 -22.09 -24.33
N ASN A 595 9.21 -22.64 -25.18
CA ASN A 595 9.50 -22.87 -26.59
C ASN A 595 9.48 -21.53 -27.36
N LYS A 596 10.20 -21.47 -28.47
CA LYS A 596 10.03 -20.37 -29.43
C LYS A 596 8.59 -20.31 -29.94
N GLY A 597 7.96 -19.15 -29.88
CA GLY A 597 6.55 -18.93 -30.24
C GLY A 597 5.65 -18.90 -29.00
N TRP A 598 4.41 -19.32 -29.18
CA TRP A 598 3.40 -19.31 -28.14
C TRP A 598 3.52 -20.45 -27.15
N ASN A 599 3.49 -20.14 -25.86
CA ASN A 599 3.48 -21.04 -24.73
C ASN A 599 2.22 -20.86 -23.91
N LYS A 600 1.69 -21.95 -23.34
CA LYS A 600 0.44 -21.93 -22.60
C LYS A 600 0.66 -22.27 -21.13
N LEU A 601 0.47 -21.29 -20.26
CA LEU A 601 0.43 -21.46 -18.81
C LEU A 601 -1.00 -21.64 -18.35
N VAL A 602 -1.29 -22.72 -17.62
CA VAL A 602 -2.64 -23.02 -17.10
C VAL A 602 -2.56 -23.20 -15.59
N LEU A 603 -3.45 -22.56 -14.86
CA LEU A 603 -3.64 -22.69 -13.42
C LEU A 603 -4.98 -23.34 -13.13
N LYS A 604 -5.00 -24.33 -12.23
CA LYS A 604 -6.20 -24.90 -11.62
C LYS A 604 -6.40 -24.24 -10.26
N LEU A 605 -7.58 -23.74 -10.02
CA LEU A 605 -7.91 -22.89 -8.88
C LEU A 605 -9.15 -23.45 -8.16
N PRO A 606 -9.03 -24.56 -7.42
CA PRO A 606 -10.13 -25.11 -6.65
C PRO A 606 -10.36 -24.30 -5.37
N VAL A 607 -11.60 -24.31 -4.90
CA VAL A 607 -11.98 -23.83 -3.57
C VAL A 607 -13.04 -24.76 -2.96
N GLY A 608 -12.92 -25.01 -1.68
CA GLY A 608 -13.91 -25.68 -0.88
C GLY A 608 -14.90 -24.68 -0.25
N ARG A 609 -15.05 -24.72 1.06
CA ARG A 609 -15.84 -23.75 1.81
C ARG A 609 -15.07 -22.43 1.96
N PHE A 610 -15.78 -21.32 2.02
CA PHE A 610 -15.19 -20.00 2.26
C PHE A 610 -14.89 -19.74 3.74
N LYS A 611 -15.52 -20.53 4.62
CA LYS A 611 -15.33 -20.45 6.05
C LYS A 611 -15.48 -21.83 6.66
N ASP A 612 -14.46 -22.30 7.35
CA ASP A 612 -14.51 -23.52 8.18
C ASP A 612 -13.86 -23.27 9.54
N LYS A 613 -13.72 -24.33 10.36
CA LYS A 613 -13.14 -24.22 11.71
C LYS A 613 -11.63 -23.97 11.69
N GLU A 614 -10.95 -24.40 10.64
CA GLU A 614 -9.50 -24.41 10.53
C GLU A 614 -8.98 -23.22 9.70
N THR A 615 -9.82 -22.67 8.82
CA THR A 615 -9.43 -21.59 7.91
C THR A 615 -10.28 -20.35 8.18
N ARG A 616 -9.73 -19.41 8.92
CA ARG A 616 -10.41 -18.17 9.31
C ARG A 616 -10.78 -17.29 8.11
N LEU A 617 -9.89 -17.18 7.12
CA LEU A 617 -10.04 -16.33 5.95
C LEU A 617 -9.58 -17.08 4.70
N VAL A 618 -10.53 -17.61 3.93
CA VAL A 618 -10.20 -18.26 2.65
C VAL A 618 -10.10 -17.24 1.54
N LYS A 619 -8.89 -17.04 1.02
CA LYS A 619 -8.63 -16.29 -0.20
C LYS A 619 -8.78 -17.21 -1.40
N TRP A 620 -9.56 -16.81 -2.41
CA TRP A 620 -9.62 -17.51 -3.69
C TRP A 620 -9.03 -16.60 -4.77
N MET A 621 -7.75 -16.77 -5.00
CA MET A 621 -6.98 -15.92 -5.88
C MET A 621 -5.69 -16.60 -6.35
N PHE A 622 -4.96 -15.93 -7.22
CA PHE A 622 -3.57 -16.24 -7.56
C PHE A 622 -2.81 -14.96 -7.87
N SER A 623 -1.48 -15.03 -7.75
CA SER A 623 -0.54 -14.04 -8.28
C SER A 623 0.50 -14.78 -9.11
N ALA A 624 0.72 -14.34 -10.36
CA ALA A 624 1.66 -15.01 -11.25
C ALA A 624 2.35 -14.04 -12.22
N THR A 625 3.68 -14.03 -12.22
CA THR A 625 4.52 -13.32 -13.20
C THR A 625 5.50 -14.25 -13.86
N VAL A 626 5.85 -13.97 -15.11
CA VAL A 626 6.85 -14.70 -15.88
C VAL A 626 7.86 -13.72 -16.46
N GLU A 627 9.13 -13.98 -16.24
CA GLU A 627 10.25 -13.24 -16.81
C GLU A 627 11.15 -14.19 -17.61
N GLU A 628 11.44 -13.83 -18.87
CA GLU A 628 12.43 -14.55 -19.65
C GLU A 628 13.85 -14.24 -19.13
N GLU A 629 14.72 -15.25 -19.06
CA GLU A 629 16.15 -15.01 -18.87
C GLU A 629 16.71 -14.28 -20.10
N ILE A 630 17.36 -13.12 -19.87
CA ILE A 630 17.91 -12.24 -20.92
C ILE A 630 19.20 -12.83 -21.48
#